data_934f3ac9424b75f5033a4f03b1f10c24
#
_entry.id   934f3ac9424b75f5033a4f03b1f10c24
#
_cell.length_a   1.000
_cell.length_b   1.000
_cell.length_c   1.000
_cell.angle_alpha   90.00
_cell.angle_beta   90.00
_cell.angle_gamma   90.00
#
_symmetry.space_group_name_H-M   'P 1'
#
loop_
_entity.id
_entity.type
_entity.pdbx_description
1 polymer ?
#
loop_
_entity_poly.entity_id
_entity_poly.type
_entity_poly.pdbx_seq_one_letter_code
_entity_poly.pdbx_strand_id
1 'polypeptide(L)'
;TSAFQTTPEPDSAKNEARRAAEAGFELIIAAGGDGTINEVVNGIAPLENRPKLAIIPAGTTNDFARALKIPRNNPVAAAKIVGKEQTLNMDVGCAGDDKYFINIAAGGSLTELTYSVPSQLKTAFGYLAYLAKGAELLPRVKAVPLKITHDEGVFEGEISMFFAALTNSVG
;
A
#
# COMPACT_ATOMS: atom_id res chain seq x y z
N THR A 1 -19.02 12.16 15.24
CA THR A 1 -17.85 12.37 14.36
C THR A 1 -16.65 12.73 15.24
N SER A 2 -15.53 12.08 15.03
CA SER A 2 -14.26 12.47 15.64
C SER A 2 -13.18 12.60 14.55
N ALA A 3 -12.17 13.41 14.81
CA ALA A 3 -11.01 13.55 13.93
C ALA A 3 -9.74 13.27 14.74
N PHE A 4 -8.80 12.63 14.11
CA PHE A 4 -7.50 12.31 14.67
C PHE A 4 -6.39 12.69 13.67
N GLN A 5 -5.34 13.31 14.16
CA GLN A 5 -4.15 13.58 13.37
C GLN A 5 -3.10 12.53 13.71
N THR A 6 -2.64 11.81 12.70
CA THR A 6 -1.57 10.82 12.88
C THR A 6 -0.26 11.51 13.27
N THR A 7 0.51 10.84 14.10
CA THR A 7 1.88 11.25 14.46
C THR A 7 2.89 10.65 13.47
N PRO A 8 4.15 11.12 13.45
CA PRO A 8 5.22 10.50 12.68
C PRO A 8 5.61 9.09 13.17
N GLU A 9 5.08 8.66 14.31
CA GLU A 9 5.36 7.35 14.87
C GLU A 9 4.75 6.23 14.00
N PRO A 10 5.47 5.13 13.79
CA PRO A 10 4.96 3.97 13.08
C PRO A 10 3.64 3.47 13.70
N ASP A 11 2.77 2.95 12.84
CA ASP A 11 1.47 2.39 13.22
C ASP A 11 0.47 3.37 13.88
N SER A 12 0.72 4.67 13.84
CA SER A 12 -0.18 5.67 14.41
C SER A 12 -1.57 5.62 13.78
N ALA A 13 -1.66 5.57 12.44
CA ALA A 13 -2.93 5.47 11.73
C ALA A 13 -3.59 4.10 11.90
N LYS A 14 -2.80 3.02 11.97
CA LYS A 14 -3.28 1.65 12.24
C LYS A 14 -4.00 1.56 13.58
N ASN A 15 -3.34 2.05 14.63
CA ASN A 15 -3.88 1.97 15.99
C ASN A 15 -5.16 2.80 16.13
N GLU A 16 -5.20 3.99 15.55
CA GLU A 16 -6.39 4.84 15.60
C GLU A 16 -7.53 4.28 14.77
N ALA A 17 -7.26 3.70 13.60
CA ALA A 17 -8.28 3.06 12.78
C ALA A 17 -8.91 1.85 13.51
N ARG A 18 -8.08 1.03 14.16
CA ARG A 18 -8.57 -0.07 15.00
C ARG A 18 -9.43 0.44 16.14
N ARG A 19 -8.97 1.44 16.90
CA ARG A 19 -9.70 2.05 17.99
C ARG A 19 -11.06 2.59 17.55
N ALA A 20 -11.10 3.26 16.40
CA ALA A 20 -12.35 3.79 15.84
C ALA A 20 -13.33 2.66 15.46
N ALA A 21 -12.83 1.60 14.81
CA ALA A 21 -13.64 0.45 14.44
C ALA A 21 -14.23 -0.26 15.69
N GLU A 22 -13.41 -0.49 16.70
CA GLU A 22 -13.83 -1.09 17.98
C GLU A 22 -14.81 -0.20 18.76
N ALA A 23 -14.75 1.12 18.58
CA ALA A 23 -15.71 2.07 19.10
C ALA A 23 -17.04 2.14 18.30
N GLY A 24 -17.18 1.31 17.25
CA GLY A 24 -18.42 1.18 16.48
C GLY A 24 -18.61 2.23 15.39
N PHE A 25 -17.55 2.91 14.95
CA PHE A 25 -17.65 3.77 13.77
C PHE A 25 -17.85 2.93 12.51
N GLU A 26 -18.87 3.23 11.73
CA GLU A 26 -19.21 2.50 10.50
C GLU A 26 -18.43 2.98 9.28
N LEU A 27 -17.81 4.15 9.36
CA LEU A 27 -17.03 4.77 8.29
C LEU A 27 -15.74 5.39 8.86
N ILE A 28 -14.62 5.01 8.29
CA ILE A 28 -13.32 5.65 8.51
C ILE A 28 -12.95 6.42 7.25
N ILE A 29 -12.59 7.69 7.40
CA ILE A 29 -12.08 8.52 6.31
C ILE A 29 -10.59 8.72 6.53
N ALA A 30 -9.78 8.11 5.69
CA ALA A 30 -8.33 8.25 5.72
C ALA A 30 -7.88 9.34 4.75
N ALA A 31 -7.32 10.42 5.29
CA ALA A 31 -6.68 11.49 4.51
C ALA A 31 -5.17 11.35 4.58
N GLY A 32 -4.54 10.91 3.48
CA GLY A 32 -3.10 10.65 3.47
C GLY A 32 -2.60 10.05 2.17
N GLY A 33 -1.36 9.63 2.17
CA GLY A 33 -0.73 8.89 1.07
C GLY A 33 -0.91 7.37 1.22
N ASP A 34 -0.30 6.61 0.29
CA ASP A 34 -0.40 5.15 0.25
C ASP A 34 0.04 4.48 1.56
N GLY A 35 1.06 5.04 2.24
CA GLY A 35 1.51 4.55 3.56
C GLY A 35 0.42 4.67 4.63
N THR A 36 -0.22 5.84 4.73
CA THR A 36 -1.31 6.07 5.69
C THR A 36 -2.49 5.13 5.42
N ILE A 37 -2.86 4.97 4.14
CA ILE A 37 -3.95 4.06 3.75
C ILE A 37 -3.59 2.62 4.12
N ASN A 38 -2.36 2.20 3.86
CA ASN A 38 -1.89 0.86 4.23
C ASN A 38 -1.94 0.63 5.74
N GLU A 39 -1.53 1.60 6.56
CA GLU A 39 -1.66 1.50 8.02
C GLU A 39 -3.13 1.35 8.45
N VAL A 40 -4.03 2.20 7.92
CA VAL A 40 -5.47 2.13 8.23
C VAL A 40 -6.03 0.75 7.88
N VAL A 41 -5.71 0.22 6.69
CA VAL A 41 -6.15 -1.13 6.29
C VAL A 41 -5.62 -2.19 7.25
N ASN A 42 -4.35 -2.12 7.66
CA ASN A 42 -3.78 -3.05 8.64
C ASN A 42 -4.42 -2.93 10.03
N GLY A 43 -5.04 -1.80 10.33
CA GLY A 43 -5.84 -1.62 11.55
C GLY A 43 -7.19 -2.31 11.50
N ILE A 44 -7.87 -2.28 10.35
CA ILE A 44 -9.26 -2.73 10.22
C ILE A 44 -9.41 -4.11 9.56
N ALA A 45 -8.50 -4.53 8.69
CA ALA A 45 -8.60 -5.80 7.96
C ALA A 45 -8.71 -7.04 8.86
N PRO A 46 -8.02 -7.12 10.03
CA PRO A 46 -8.15 -8.25 10.95
C PRO A 46 -9.51 -8.38 11.62
N LEU A 47 -10.32 -7.33 11.60
CA LEU A 47 -11.59 -7.31 12.36
C LEU A 47 -12.71 -8.05 11.62
N GLU A 48 -13.62 -8.68 12.34
CA GLU A 48 -14.82 -9.31 11.78
C GLU A 48 -15.79 -8.24 11.25
N ASN A 49 -16.07 -7.23 12.08
CA ASN A 49 -16.94 -6.11 11.74
C ASN A 49 -16.08 -4.93 11.26
N ARG A 50 -15.86 -4.87 9.94
CA ARG A 50 -15.02 -3.85 9.31
C ARG A 50 -15.84 -2.61 8.96
N PRO A 51 -15.42 -1.41 9.38
CA PRO A 51 -16.01 -0.18 8.88
C PRO A 51 -15.72 0.00 7.37
N LYS A 52 -16.54 0.76 6.70
CA LYS A 52 -16.25 1.25 5.35
C LYS A 52 -15.02 2.16 5.40
N LEU A 53 -14.17 2.08 4.38
CA LEU A 53 -13.01 2.96 4.24
C LEU A 53 -13.25 3.94 3.08
N ALA A 54 -13.17 5.22 3.38
CA ALA A 54 -13.12 6.28 2.38
C ALA A 54 -11.72 6.91 2.36
N ILE A 55 -11.28 7.36 1.19
CA ILE A 55 -9.92 7.85 0.97
C ILE A 55 -9.96 9.28 0.43
N ILE A 56 -9.20 10.16 1.08
CA ILE A 56 -8.88 11.50 0.58
C ILE A 56 -7.37 11.52 0.30
N PRO A 57 -6.97 11.45 -0.98
CA PRO A 57 -5.56 11.39 -1.34
C PRO A 57 -4.83 12.68 -0.97
N ALA A 58 -3.79 12.57 -0.16
CA ALA A 58 -2.96 13.70 0.28
C ALA A 58 -1.44 13.36 0.25
N GLY A 59 -1.05 12.27 -0.36
CA GLY A 59 0.34 11.86 -0.56
C GLY A 59 0.89 12.29 -1.92
N THR A 60 2.10 11.85 -2.22
CA THR A 60 2.79 12.20 -3.48
C THR A 60 2.31 11.33 -4.65
N THR A 61 2.23 10.02 -4.50
CA THR A 61 1.93 9.08 -5.59
C THR A 61 0.45 8.72 -5.61
N ASN A 62 -0.10 8.33 -4.46
CA ASN A 62 -1.51 7.95 -4.27
C ASN A 62 -1.97 6.88 -5.28
N ASP A 63 -1.20 5.79 -5.40
CA ASP A 63 -1.44 4.74 -6.39
C ASP A 63 -2.76 4.02 -6.18
N PHE A 64 -3.10 3.75 -4.93
CA PHE A 64 -4.37 3.11 -4.62
C PHE A 64 -5.57 4.00 -4.98
N ALA A 65 -5.48 5.30 -4.70
CA ALA A 65 -6.51 6.26 -5.14
C ALA A 65 -6.60 6.35 -6.68
N ARG A 66 -5.47 6.19 -7.39
CA ARG A 66 -5.45 6.10 -8.85
C ARG A 66 -6.21 4.88 -9.35
N ALA A 67 -5.94 3.71 -8.77
CA ALA A 67 -6.63 2.46 -9.11
C ALA A 67 -8.15 2.59 -8.95
N LEU A 68 -8.60 3.27 -7.90
CA LEU A 68 -10.01 3.54 -7.60
C LEU A 68 -10.61 4.72 -8.39
N LYS A 69 -9.82 5.39 -9.25
CA LYS A 69 -10.23 6.58 -10.01
C LYS A 69 -10.70 7.75 -9.12
N ILE A 70 -10.14 7.84 -7.91
CA ILE A 70 -10.38 8.95 -6.98
C ILE A 70 -9.53 10.16 -7.41
N PRO A 71 -10.08 11.38 -7.49
CA PRO A 71 -9.31 12.59 -7.83
C PRO A 71 -8.15 12.81 -6.85
N ARG A 72 -6.90 12.73 -7.33
CA ARG A 72 -5.69 12.82 -6.49
C ARG A 72 -5.25 14.23 -6.16
N ASN A 73 -5.55 15.17 -7.05
CA ASN A 73 -5.11 16.57 -6.94
C ASN A 73 -6.22 17.51 -6.47
N ASN A 74 -7.35 16.96 -6.05
CA ASN A 74 -8.51 17.76 -5.61
C ASN A 74 -9.19 17.06 -4.42
N PRO A 75 -8.78 17.35 -3.18
CA PRO A 75 -9.34 16.72 -1.98
C PRO A 75 -10.83 17.01 -1.80
N VAL A 76 -11.30 18.17 -2.27
CA VAL A 76 -12.73 18.51 -2.23
C VAL A 76 -13.53 17.61 -3.16
N ALA A 77 -13.02 17.33 -4.36
CA ALA A 77 -13.66 16.40 -5.28
C ALA A 77 -13.64 14.97 -4.73
N ALA A 78 -12.55 14.56 -4.09
CA ALA A 78 -12.47 13.26 -3.41
C ALA A 78 -13.50 13.16 -2.27
N ALA A 79 -13.62 14.17 -1.42
CA ALA A 79 -14.60 14.22 -0.35
C ALA A 79 -16.06 14.16 -0.86
N LYS A 80 -16.35 14.78 -2.02
CA LYS A 80 -17.67 14.68 -2.65
C LYS A 80 -18.03 13.27 -3.10
N ILE A 81 -17.05 12.43 -3.42
CA ILE A 81 -17.30 11.02 -3.75
C ILE A 81 -17.79 10.26 -2.53
N VAL A 82 -17.20 10.52 -1.35
CA VAL A 82 -17.65 9.91 -0.09
C VAL A 82 -19.14 10.20 0.16
N GLY A 83 -19.58 11.43 -0.11
CA GLY A 83 -20.99 11.83 0.05
C GLY A 83 -21.96 11.18 -0.95
N LYS A 84 -21.46 10.47 -1.98
CA LYS A 84 -22.33 9.70 -2.91
C LYS A 84 -22.70 8.32 -2.39
N GLU A 85 -22.11 7.90 -1.28
CA GLU A 85 -22.36 6.60 -0.62
C GLU A 85 -22.16 5.37 -1.51
N GLN A 86 -21.44 5.54 -2.64
CA GLN A 86 -21.09 4.41 -3.51
C GLN A 86 -19.96 3.63 -2.88
N THR A 87 -20.15 2.33 -2.71
CA THR A 87 -19.15 1.42 -2.16
C THR A 87 -18.70 0.42 -3.19
N LEU A 88 -17.42 0.05 -3.10
CA LEU A 88 -16.79 -1.01 -3.89
C LEU A 88 -16.22 -2.04 -2.92
N ASN A 89 -16.57 -3.30 -3.13
CA ASN A 89 -15.90 -4.40 -2.43
C ASN A 89 -14.56 -4.67 -3.11
N MET A 90 -13.52 -4.77 -2.30
CA MET A 90 -12.17 -5.04 -2.78
C MET A 90 -11.53 -6.15 -1.98
N ASP A 91 -10.75 -6.95 -2.65
CA ASP A 91 -9.90 -7.92 -2.01
C ASP A 91 -8.73 -7.24 -1.30
N VAL A 92 -8.29 -7.84 -0.22
CA VAL A 92 -7.13 -7.44 0.57
C VAL A 92 -6.21 -8.65 0.64
N GLY A 93 -4.97 -8.48 0.23
CA GLY A 93 -3.97 -9.54 0.35
C GLY A 93 -3.44 -9.63 1.77
N CYS A 94 -3.11 -10.85 2.20
CA CYS A 94 -2.47 -11.11 3.47
C CYS A 94 -1.11 -11.77 3.22
N ALA A 95 -0.06 -11.19 3.77
CA ALA A 95 1.29 -11.70 3.72
C ALA A 95 1.71 -12.18 5.13
N GLY A 96 1.84 -13.49 5.29
CA GLY A 96 1.99 -14.09 6.62
C GLY A 96 0.69 -14.04 7.41
N ASP A 97 0.80 -13.89 8.74
CA ASP A 97 -0.36 -14.03 9.62
C ASP A 97 -1.11 -12.72 9.88
N ASP A 98 -0.46 -11.56 9.69
CA ASP A 98 -1.01 -10.29 10.17
C ASP A 98 -0.67 -9.04 9.33
N LYS A 99 -0.04 -9.21 8.16
CA LYS A 99 0.34 -8.09 7.29
C LYS A 99 -0.56 -8.04 6.06
N TYR A 100 -1.31 -6.97 5.95
CA TYR A 100 -2.26 -6.78 4.85
C TYR A 100 -1.73 -5.78 3.83
N PHE A 101 -2.05 -6.01 2.56
CA PHE A 101 -1.74 -5.10 1.47
C PHE A 101 -2.94 -4.94 0.53
N ILE A 102 -3.07 -3.80 -0.10
CA ILE A 102 -4.23 -3.41 -0.92
C ILE A 102 -3.90 -3.14 -2.39
N ASN A 103 -2.64 -3.04 -2.74
CA ASN A 103 -2.23 -2.71 -4.10
C ASN A 103 -1.30 -3.77 -4.65
N ILE A 104 -0.09 -3.84 -4.10
CA ILE A 104 0.93 -4.79 -4.53
C ILE A 104 1.77 -5.24 -3.34
N ALA A 105 2.10 -6.52 -3.32
CA ALA A 105 3.18 -7.06 -2.52
C ALA A 105 4.29 -7.55 -3.45
N ALA A 106 5.52 -7.30 -3.06
CA ALA A 106 6.69 -7.73 -3.80
C ALA A 106 7.69 -8.41 -2.87
N GLY A 107 8.38 -9.40 -3.38
CA GLY A 107 9.43 -10.10 -2.65
C GLY A 107 10.54 -10.59 -3.58
N GLY A 108 11.65 -11.02 -2.97
CA GLY A 108 12.85 -11.47 -3.67
C GLY A 108 14.03 -10.52 -3.47
N SER A 109 15.20 -10.95 -3.91
CA SER A 109 16.46 -10.23 -3.67
C SER A 109 16.51 -8.83 -4.29
N LEU A 110 15.77 -8.59 -5.36
CA LEU A 110 15.70 -7.27 -6.00
C LEU A 110 14.93 -6.26 -5.15
N THR A 111 13.96 -6.69 -4.36
CA THR A 111 13.19 -5.79 -3.49
C THR A 111 14.03 -5.26 -2.33
N GLU A 112 14.93 -6.05 -1.77
CA GLU A 112 15.86 -5.59 -0.72
C GLU A 112 16.73 -4.44 -1.20
N LEU A 113 17.14 -4.47 -2.48
CA LEU A 113 17.96 -3.43 -3.09
C LEU A 113 17.21 -2.10 -3.27
N THR A 114 15.91 -2.15 -3.53
CA THR A 114 15.09 -0.93 -3.69
C THR A 114 14.87 -0.18 -2.38
N TYR A 115 14.84 -0.89 -1.25
CA TYR A 115 14.79 -0.28 0.09
C TYR A 115 16.11 0.34 0.53
N SER A 116 17.24 -0.09 -0.05
CA SER A 116 18.58 0.41 0.29
C SER A 116 18.90 1.79 -0.31
N VAL A 117 18.03 2.34 -1.17
CA VAL A 117 18.26 3.65 -1.80
C VAL A 117 17.67 4.76 -0.92
N PRO A 118 18.49 5.63 -0.30
CA PRO A 118 18.01 6.74 0.51
C PRO A 118 17.09 7.66 -0.30
N SER A 119 15.96 8.06 0.31
CA SER A 119 14.97 8.95 -0.33
C SER A 119 15.56 10.31 -0.78
N GLN A 120 16.66 10.74 -0.16
CA GLN A 120 17.40 11.96 -0.49
C GLN A 120 18.10 11.89 -1.87
N LEU A 121 18.50 10.70 -2.35
CA LEU A 121 19.10 10.51 -3.67
C LEU A 121 18.06 10.60 -4.81
N LYS A 122 16.79 10.36 -4.51
CA LYS A 122 15.71 10.47 -5.49
C LYS A 122 15.46 11.91 -5.94
N THR A 123 15.78 12.89 -5.10
CA THR A 123 15.52 14.32 -5.34
C THR A 123 16.72 15.09 -5.85
N ALA A 124 17.95 14.71 -5.48
CA ALA A 124 19.14 15.52 -5.74
C ALA A 124 19.79 15.29 -7.12
N PHE A 125 19.72 14.08 -7.68
CA PHE A 125 20.46 13.71 -8.90
C PHE A 125 19.59 13.13 -10.03
N GLY A 126 18.27 13.11 -9.87
CA GLY A 126 17.32 12.70 -10.91
C GLY A 126 17.47 11.24 -11.37
N TYR A 127 16.85 10.96 -12.50
CA TYR A 127 16.71 9.62 -13.09
C TYR A 127 18.05 8.91 -13.40
N LEU A 128 19.08 9.68 -13.79
CA LEU A 128 20.39 9.12 -14.14
C LEU A 128 21.13 8.52 -12.93
N ALA A 129 21.04 9.14 -11.76
CA ALA A 129 21.63 8.58 -10.54
C ALA A 129 20.90 7.32 -10.07
N TYR A 130 19.59 7.26 -10.30
CA TYR A 130 18.80 6.07 -10.05
C TYR A 130 19.21 4.90 -10.96
N LEU A 131 19.42 5.18 -12.25
CA LEU A 131 19.91 4.18 -13.22
C LEU A 131 21.33 3.70 -12.89
N ALA A 132 22.24 4.62 -12.55
CA ALA A 132 23.60 4.26 -12.17
C ALA A 132 23.63 3.38 -10.91
N LYS A 133 22.82 3.72 -9.90
CA LYS A 133 22.70 2.90 -8.69
C LYS A 133 22.05 1.55 -8.97
N GLY A 134 21.04 1.51 -9.84
CA GLY A 134 20.43 0.27 -10.31
C GLY A 134 21.46 -0.64 -11.00
N ALA A 135 22.28 -0.09 -11.88
CA ALA A 135 23.34 -0.84 -12.57
C ALA A 135 24.42 -1.39 -11.60
N GLU A 136 24.78 -0.63 -10.56
CA GLU A 136 25.71 -1.09 -9.52
C GLU A 136 25.13 -2.26 -8.71
N LEU A 137 23.82 -2.29 -8.55
CA LEU A 137 23.13 -3.28 -7.73
C LEU A 137 22.76 -4.56 -8.50
N LEU A 138 22.64 -4.49 -9.83
CA LEU A 138 22.29 -5.64 -10.68
C LEU A 138 23.16 -6.89 -10.44
N PRO A 139 24.49 -6.80 -10.27
CA PRO A 139 25.32 -7.99 -9.98
C PRO A 139 25.05 -8.62 -8.61
N ARG A 140 24.35 -7.93 -7.72
CA ARG A 140 24.00 -8.41 -6.39
C ARG A 140 22.64 -9.12 -6.35
N VAL A 141 21.89 -9.06 -7.44
CA VAL A 141 20.60 -9.76 -7.56
C VAL A 141 20.87 -11.26 -7.61
N LYS A 142 20.43 -11.95 -6.59
CA LYS A 142 20.52 -13.42 -6.52
C LYS A 142 19.14 -14.01 -6.78
N ALA A 143 19.12 -15.08 -7.55
CA ALA A 143 17.92 -15.89 -7.62
C ALA A 143 17.73 -16.63 -6.29
N VAL A 144 16.50 -16.73 -5.85
CA VAL A 144 16.09 -17.48 -4.66
C VAL A 144 15.11 -18.56 -5.05
N PRO A 145 15.21 -19.76 -4.49
CA PRO A 145 14.24 -20.80 -4.74
C PRO A 145 12.88 -20.38 -4.19
N LEU A 146 11.85 -20.48 -5.01
CA LEU A 146 10.48 -20.16 -4.62
C LEU A 146 9.52 -21.23 -5.14
N LYS A 147 8.58 -21.60 -4.29
CA LYS A 147 7.42 -22.40 -4.64
C LYS A 147 6.16 -21.57 -4.44
N ILE A 148 5.39 -21.39 -5.50
CA ILE A 148 4.09 -20.72 -5.49
C ILE A 148 3.03 -21.75 -5.80
N THR A 149 2.10 -21.96 -4.88
CA THR A 149 0.89 -22.77 -5.11
C THR A 149 -0.27 -21.82 -5.35
N HIS A 150 -1.00 -22.01 -6.41
CA HIS A 150 -2.15 -21.20 -6.79
C HIS A 150 -3.26 -22.09 -7.37
N ASP A 151 -4.43 -21.55 -7.66
CA ASP A 151 -5.62 -22.31 -8.05
C ASP A 151 -5.42 -23.15 -9.31
N GLU A 152 -4.59 -22.67 -10.25
CA GLU A 152 -4.32 -23.34 -11.52
C GLU A 152 -3.08 -24.26 -11.50
N GLY A 153 -2.35 -24.32 -10.38
CA GLY A 153 -1.18 -25.20 -10.29
C GLY A 153 -0.10 -24.78 -9.30
N VAL A 154 1.11 -25.23 -9.59
CA VAL A 154 2.29 -24.97 -8.76
C VAL A 154 3.43 -24.49 -9.67
N PHE A 155 4.01 -23.37 -9.33
CA PHE A 155 5.30 -22.94 -9.87
C PHE A 155 6.39 -23.29 -8.85
N GLU A 156 7.47 -23.91 -9.30
CA GLU A 156 8.67 -24.15 -8.49
C GLU A 156 9.91 -23.81 -9.31
N GLY A 157 10.75 -22.92 -8.81
CA GLY A 157 11.93 -22.49 -9.54
C GLY A 157 12.72 -21.42 -8.81
N GLU A 158 13.78 -20.95 -9.45
CA GLU A 158 14.59 -19.85 -8.96
C GLU A 158 14.12 -18.53 -9.58
N ILE A 159 13.85 -17.54 -8.73
CA ILE A 159 13.40 -16.21 -9.15
C ILE A 159 14.18 -15.11 -8.44
N SER A 160 14.35 -13.99 -9.10
CA SER A 160 14.97 -12.80 -8.49
C SER A 160 13.95 -11.91 -7.81
N MET A 161 12.69 -11.94 -8.28
CA MET A 161 11.62 -11.10 -7.78
C MET A 161 10.26 -11.67 -8.16
N PHE A 162 9.26 -11.45 -7.31
CA PHE A 162 7.85 -11.69 -7.63
C PHE A 162 6.98 -10.51 -7.18
N PHE A 163 5.81 -10.42 -7.78
CA PHE A 163 4.76 -9.47 -7.43
C PHE A 163 3.42 -10.21 -7.27
N ALA A 164 2.71 -9.84 -6.21
CA ALA A 164 1.29 -10.15 -6.05
C ALA A 164 0.51 -8.83 -6.15
N ALA A 165 -0.22 -8.62 -7.24
CA ALA A 165 -0.92 -7.38 -7.53
C ALA A 165 -2.43 -7.59 -7.43
N LEU A 166 -3.11 -6.74 -6.65
CA LEU A 166 -4.56 -6.71 -6.50
C LEU A 166 -5.21 -5.62 -7.35
N THR A 167 -4.40 -4.72 -7.92
CA THR A 167 -4.85 -3.62 -8.78
C THR A 167 -3.96 -3.50 -10.01
N ASN A 168 -4.45 -2.78 -11.02
CA ASN A 168 -3.71 -2.53 -12.27
C ASN A 168 -2.86 -1.24 -12.22
N SER A 169 -2.73 -0.61 -11.05
CA SER A 169 -1.98 0.64 -10.88
C SER A 169 -0.72 0.40 -10.06
N VAL A 170 0.42 0.60 -10.70
CA VAL A 170 1.74 0.50 -10.09
C VAL A 170 2.58 1.68 -10.57
N GLY A 171 2.88 2.65 -9.66
CA GLY A 171 3.79 3.77 -9.90
C GLY A 171 3.24 4.91 -10.75
#